data_297cf5351619231c03e82e86effd1e07
#
_entry.id   297cf5351619231c03e82e86effd1e07
#
_cell.length_a   1.000
_cell.length_b   1.000
_cell.length_c   1.000
_cell.angle_alpha   90.00
_cell.angle_beta   90.00
_cell.angle_gamma   90.00
#
_symmetry.space_group_name_H-M   'P 1'
#
loop_
_entity.id
_entity.type
_entity.pdbx_description
1 polymer ?
#
loop_
_entity_poly.entity_id
_entity_poly.type
_entity_poly.pdbx_seq_one_letter_code
_entity_poly.pdbx_strand_id
1 'polypeptide(L)'
;SKIYSTSAECNMIYIDSDNEYLYVLERAKNNSDTQYFLNKYDLDFICVGTIDITSIFRDYEITDNIGVFYAFDNYFCITDYSGVSIICKYTDKEIEMLLCEANLEYIPNSNNKTGYELFYLRNTNDIYRLNKQTGALEIQNYSMENEQFVIRCVLSYDNMLMIAKCSLSETDTKDKLYLVPFTDNSLSN
;
A
#
# COMPACT_ATOMS: atom_id res chain seq x y z
N SER A 1 -18.56 -2.92 -24.40
CA SER A 1 -17.62 -2.22 -23.48
C SER A 1 -18.43 -1.29 -22.59
N LYS A 2 -18.19 -1.35 -21.30
CA LYS A 2 -18.74 -0.40 -20.31
C LYS A 2 -17.73 0.74 -20.17
N ILE A 3 -18.20 1.96 -20.03
CA ILE A 3 -17.38 3.17 -19.87
C ILE A 3 -17.74 3.78 -18.52
N TYR A 4 -16.74 3.89 -17.66
CA TYR A 4 -16.84 4.69 -16.45
C TYR A 4 -16.59 6.17 -16.78
N SER A 5 -17.42 7.04 -16.27
CA SER A 5 -17.23 8.49 -16.37
C SER A 5 -17.50 9.16 -15.03
N THR A 6 -16.63 10.05 -14.61
CA THR A 6 -16.84 10.89 -13.44
C THR A 6 -17.92 11.93 -13.71
N SER A 7 -18.49 12.52 -12.66
CA SER A 7 -19.30 13.74 -12.79
C SER A 7 -18.42 14.88 -13.30
N ALA A 8 -19.02 15.92 -13.87
CA ALA A 8 -18.28 17.06 -14.43
C ALA A 8 -17.40 17.80 -13.43
N GLU A 9 -17.60 17.59 -12.13
CA GLU A 9 -16.87 18.24 -11.03
C GLU A 9 -15.86 17.32 -10.34
N CYS A 10 -15.78 16.04 -10.75
CA CYS A 10 -14.86 15.06 -10.17
C CYS A 10 -13.79 14.66 -11.18
N ASN A 11 -12.57 14.52 -10.68
CA ASN A 11 -11.45 13.96 -11.44
C ASN A 11 -11.04 12.62 -10.82
N MET A 12 -10.95 11.60 -11.63
CA MET A 12 -10.33 10.34 -11.27
C MET A 12 -8.82 10.57 -11.11
N ILE A 13 -8.28 10.21 -9.96
CA ILE A 13 -6.84 10.36 -9.70
C ILE A 13 -6.12 9.03 -9.92
N TYR A 14 -6.71 7.93 -9.43
CA TYR A 14 -6.10 6.61 -9.49
C TYR A 14 -7.15 5.51 -9.54
N ILE A 15 -6.77 4.37 -10.10
CA ILE A 15 -7.60 3.17 -10.18
C ILE A 15 -6.77 1.97 -9.74
N ASP A 16 -7.37 1.12 -8.93
CA ASP A 16 -6.84 -0.19 -8.59
C ASP A 16 -7.96 -1.23 -8.57
N SER A 17 -7.62 -2.50 -8.52
CA SER A 17 -8.60 -3.58 -8.48
C SER A 17 -8.06 -4.78 -7.70
N ASP A 18 -8.93 -5.41 -6.96
CA ASP A 18 -8.74 -6.78 -6.48
C ASP A 18 -9.56 -7.76 -7.35
N ASN A 19 -9.72 -9.01 -6.89
CA ASN A 19 -10.44 -10.01 -7.64
C ASN A 19 -11.96 -9.82 -7.68
N GLU A 20 -12.51 -8.96 -6.82
CA GLU A 20 -13.95 -8.79 -6.62
C GLU A 20 -14.43 -7.40 -6.99
N TYR A 21 -13.57 -6.38 -6.82
CA TYR A 21 -13.96 -4.99 -6.93
C TYR A 21 -12.94 -4.16 -7.71
N LEU A 22 -13.46 -3.08 -8.27
CA LEU A 22 -12.68 -1.97 -8.82
C LEU A 22 -12.76 -0.80 -7.85
N TYR A 23 -11.62 -0.23 -7.52
CA TYR A 23 -11.48 0.91 -6.62
C TYR A 23 -11.05 2.14 -7.41
N VAL A 24 -11.74 3.24 -7.19
CA VAL A 24 -11.44 4.50 -7.87
C VAL A 24 -11.24 5.59 -6.83
N LEU A 25 -10.05 6.16 -6.82
CA LEU A 25 -9.74 7.35 -6.04
C LEU A 25 -10.13 8.58 -6.86
N GLU A 26 -11.07 9.35 -6.35
CA GLU A 26 -11.57 10.55 -7.00
C GLU A 26 -11.29 11.81 -6.18
N ARG A 27 -11.12 12.90 -6.91
CA ARG A 27 -11.03 14.24 -6.36
C ARG A 27 -12.17 15.09 -6.92
N ALA A 28 -12.98 15.66 -6.02
CA ALA A 28 -13.98 16.66 -6.35
C ALA A 28 -13.49 18.04 -5.91
N LYS A 29 -13.59 19.02 -6.79
CA LYS A 29 -13.23 20.41 -6.49
C LYS A 29 -14.47 21.27 -6.45
N ASN A 30 -14.82 21.76 -5.25
CA ASN A 30 -15.93 22.65 -4.99
C ASN A 30 -15.39 24.02 -4.55
N ASN A 31 -15.41 25.01 -5.45
CA ASN A 31 -14.93 26.38 -5.18
C ASN A 31 -13.54 26.44 -4.53
N SER A 32 -13.48 26.50 -3.20
CA SER A 32 -12.24 26.58 -2.43
C SER A 32 -11.82 25.27 -1.77
N ASP A 33 -12.72 24.28 -1.73
CA ASP A 33 -12.47 23.02 -1.02
C ASP A 33 -12.24 21.88 -2.01
N THR A 34 -11.22 21.07 -1.69
CA THR A 34 -10.96 19.82 -2.41
C THR A 34 -11.39 18.66 -1.53
N GLN A 35 -12.19 17.78 -2.08
CA GLN A 35 -12.66 16.58 -1.43
C GLN A 35 -12.11 15.34 -2.15
N TYR A 36 -11.85 14.28 -1.38
CA TYR A 36 -11.33 13.02 -1.89
C TYR A 36 -12.25 11.88 -1.50
N PHE A 37 -12.55 11.05 -2.49
CA PHE A 37 -13.46 9.91 -2.32
C PHE A 37 -12.80 8.64 -2.80
N LEU A 38 -12.96 7.58 -2.03
CA LEU A 38 -12.69 6.22 -2.47
C LEU A 38 -14.02 5.55 -2.84
N ASN A 39 -14.19 5.29 -4.12
CA ASN A 39 -15.38 4.61 -4.66
C ASN A 39 -15.05 3.15 -4.97
N LYS A 40 -15.93 2.26 -4.53
CA LYS A 40 -15.86 0.82 -4.75
C LYS A 40 -16.95 0.41 -5.73
N TYR A 41 -16.57 -0.27 -6.78
CA TYR A 41 -17.48 -0.77 -7.82
C TYR A 41 -17.40 -2.29 -7.90
N ASP A 42 -18.51 -2.94 -8.15
CA ASP A 42 -18.53 -4.36 -8.53
C ASP A 42 -18.04 -4.56 -9.98
N LEU A 43 -17.93 -5.82 -10.41
CA LEU A 43 -17.52 -6.17 -11.76
C LEU A 43 -18.55 -5.79 -12.84
N ASP A 44 -19.77 -5.42 -12.44
CA ASP A 44 -20.79 -4.85 -13.31
C ASP A 44 -20.73 -3.32 -13.39
N PHE A 45 -19.74 -2.70 -12.75
CA PHE A 45 -19.52 -1.25 -12.64
C PHE A 45 -20.68 -0.53 -11.90
N ILE A 46 -21.28 -1.21 -10.95
CA ILE A 46 -22.25 -0.62 -10.03
C ILE A 46 -21.45 -0.14 -8.80
N CYS A 47 -21.61 1.14 -8.46
CA CYS A 47 -21.02 1.67 -7.24
C CYS A 47 -21.69 1.02 -6.03
N VAL A 48 -20.93 0.26 -5.27
CA VAL A 48 -21.38 -0.47 -4.07
C VAL A 48 -20.95 0.21 -2.78
N GLY A 49 -20.08 1.21 -2.86
CA GLY A 49 -19.65 2.00 -1.71
C GLY A 49 -18.89 3.25 -2.12
N THR A 50 -19.06 4.31 -1.33
CA THR A 50 -18.31 5.58 -1.43
C THR A 50 -17.88 6.01 -0.05
N ILE A 51 -16.63 6.35 0.12
CA ILE A 51 -16.04 6.76 1.39
C ILE A 51 -15.34 8.09 1.19
N ASP A 52 -15.70 9.08 2.02
CA ASP A 52 -14.99 10.36 2.08
C ASP A 52 -13.69 10.19 2.87
N ILE A 53 -12.57 10.35 2.19
CA ILE A 53 -11.22 10.25 2.75
C ILE A 53 -10.50 11.61 2.81
N THR A 54 -11.26 12.70 2.70
CA THR A 54 -10.73 14.08 2.68
C THR A 54 -9.92 14.40 3.94
N SER A 55 -10.38 13.93 5.12
CA SER A 55 -9.65 14.13 6.37
C SER A 55 -8.26 13.51 6.34
N ILE A 56 -8.11 12.35 5.72
CA ILE A 56 -6.81 11.65 5.58
C ILE A 56 -5.83 12.50 4.78
N PHE A 57 -6.26 13.04 3.64
CA PHE A 57 -5.40 13.91 2.83
C PHE A 57 -4.97 15.17 3.58
N ARG A 58 -5.91 15.79 4.31
CA ARG A 58 -5.63 17.00 5.07
C ARG A 58 -4.75 16.74 6.29
N ASP A 59 -5.10 15.76 7.10
CA ASP A 59 -4.50 15.54 8.42
C ASP A 59 -3.09 14.94 8.32
N TYR A 60 -2.78 14.27 7.19
CA TYR A 60 -1.44 13.71 6.89
C TYR A 60 -0.72 14.46 5.77
N GLU A 61 -1.22 15.63 5.36
CA GLU A 61 -0.60 16.50 4.35
C GLU A 61 -0.30 15.78 3.01
N ILE A 62 -1.15 14.81 2.64
CA ILE A 62 -0.98 14.06 1.39
C ILE A 62 -1.28 14.97 0.21
N THR A 63 -0.37 15.02 -0.74
CA THR A 63 -0.53 15.85 -1.94
C THR A 63 -1.40 15.17 -3.00
N ASP A 64 -1.94 15.96 -3.92
CA ASP A 64 -2.69 15.46 -5.09
C ASP A 64 -1.86 14.58 -6.04
N ASN A 65 -0.54 14.67 -5.93
CA ASN A 65 0.39 13.89 -6.72
C ASN A 65 0.57 12.52 -6.10
N ILE A 66 -0.36 11.61 -6.37
CA ILE A 66 -0.28 10.23 -5.91
C ILE A 66 0.70 9.48 -6.81
N GLY A 67 1.72 8.89 -6.20
CA GLY A 67 2.68 8.02 -6.88
C GLY A 67 2.21 6.58 -6.93
N VAL A 68 1.58 6.14 -5.84
CA VAL A 68 1.11 4.76 -5.69
C VAL A 68 -0.23 4.76 -4.96
N PHE A 69 -1.14 3.92 -5.44
CA PHE A 69 -2.41 3.63 -4.79
C PHE A 69 -2.70 2.13 -4.91
N TYR A 70 -3.01 1.52 -3.79
CA TYR A 70 -3.49 0.14 -3.71
C TYR A 70 -4.73 0.10 -2.84
N ALA A 71 -5.75 -0.65 -3.28
CA ALA A 71 -6.95 -0.90 -2.51
C ALA A 71 -7.32 -2.38 -2.58
N PHE A 72 -7.68 -2.95 -1.44
CA PHE A 72 -8.03 -4.36 -1.33
C PHE A 72 -8.93 -4.57 -0.11
N ASP A 73 -9.98 -5.33 -0.27
CA ASP A 73 -10.99 -5.59 0.78
C ASP A 73 -11.48 -4.28 1.43
N ASN A 74 -11.12 -4.07 2.69
CA ASN A 74 -11.45 -2.90 3.50
C ASN A 74 -10.22 -2.05 3.85
N TYR A 75 -9.21 -2.07 2.99
CA TYR A 75 -7.94 -1.36 3.19
C TYR A 75 -7.57 -0.56 1.94
N PHE A 76 -6.85 0.51 2.14
CA PHE A 76 -6.14 1.19 1.06
C PHE A 76 -4.77 1.68 1.52
N CYS A 77 -3.85 1.75 0.57
CA CYS A 77 -2.52 2.34 0.74
C CYS A 77 -2.35 3.45 -0.28
N ILE A 78 -1.88 4.60 0.18
CA ILE A 78 -1.54 5.74 -0.68
C ILE A 78 -0.10 6.14 -0.39
N THR A 79 0.69 6.33 -1.45
CA THR A 79 2.01 6.99 -1.37
C THR A 79 2.00 8.14 -2.35
N ASP A 80 2.28 9.34 -1.87
CA ASP A 80 2.43 10.52 -2.72
C ASP A 80 3.88 10.70 -3.22
N TYR A 81 4.09 11.61 -4.16
CA TYR A 81 5.43 11.87 -4.69
C TYR A 81 6.37 12.58 -3.71
N SER A 82 5.88 13.10 -2.59
CA SER A 82 6.72 13.60 -1.50
C SER A 82 7.31 12.47 -0.66
N GLY A 83 6.81 11.25 -0.84
CA GLY A 83 7.22 10.06 -0.12
C GLY A 83 6.40 9.73 1.12
N VAL A 84 5.35 10.51 1.40
CA VAL A 84 4.41 10.18 2.49
C VAL A 84 3.58 8.98 2.07
N SER A 85 3.58 7.95 2.90
CA SER A 85 2.84 6.71 2.68
C SER A 85 1.94 6.41 3.85
N ILE A 86 0.70 6.08 3.57
CA ILE A 86 -0.29 5.69 4.58
C ILE A 86 -0.93 4.35 4.25
N ILE A 87 -1.26 3.59 5.28
CA ILE A 87 -2.15 2.43 5.20
C ILE A 87 -3.35 2.71 6.09
N CYS A 88 -4.53 2.60 5.53
CA CYS A 88 -5.80 2.80 6.24
C CYS A 88 -6.69 1.58 6.12
N LYS A 89 -7.41 1.29 7.21
CA LYS A 89 -8.58 0.44 7.23
C LYS A 89 -9.83 1.31 7.17
N TYR A 90 -10.85 0.86 6.47
CA TYR A 90 -12.09 1.60 6.37
C TYR A 90 -13.32 0.71 6.55
N THR A 91 -14.38 1.35 7.01
CA THR A 91 -15.76 0.81 7.04
C THR A 91 -16.68 1.85 6.40
N ASP A 92 -17.96 1.54 6.27
CA ASP A 92 -18.95 2.50 5.76
C ASP A 92 -19.09 3.76 6.65
N LYS A 93 -18.51 3.75 7.85
CA LYS A 93 -18.72 4.81 8.85
C LYS A 93 -17.44 5.51 9.29
N GLU A 94 -16.32 4.85 9.22
CA GLU A 94 -15.08 5.35 9.81
C GLU A 94 -13.84 4.84 9.08
N ILE A 95 -12.78 5.61 9.17
CA ILE A 95 -11.46 5.31 8.63
C ILE A 95 -10.49 5.30 9.80
N GLU A 96 -9.73 4.22 9.91
CA GLU A 96 -8.67 4.04 10.88
C GLU A 96 -7.33 4.03 10.15
N MET A 97 -6.45 4.96 10.50
CA MET A 97 -5.08 4.96 10.01
C MET A 97 -4.26 3.93 10.80
N LEU A 98 -3.69 2.96 10.08
CA LEU A 98 -2.87 1.89 10.68
C LEU A 98 -1.39 2.23 10.67
N LEU A 99 -0.92 2.93 9.65
CA LEU A 99 0.47 3.28 9.46
C LEU A 99 0.60 4.58 8.66
N CYS A 100 1.54 5.42 9.08
CA CYS A 100 2.01 6.57 8.32
C CYS A 100 3.54 6.57 8.37
N GLU A 101 4.18 6.32 7.23
CA GLU A 101 5.64 6.21 7.10
C GLU A 101 6.11 6.85 5.79
N ALA A 102 7.39 7.13 5.69
CA ALA A 102 7.98 7.61 4.46
C ALA A 102 8.51 6.45 3.62
N ASN A 103 8.25 6.49 2.30
CA ASN A 103 8.80 5.52 1.33
C ASN A 103 8.40 4.06 1.57
N LEU A 104 7.17 3.83 2.00
CA LEU A 104 6.60 2.49 2.08
C LEU A 104 6.21 2.01 0.68
N GLU A 105 6.53 0.77 0.35
CA GLU A 105 6.18 0.15 -0.93
C GLU A 105 5.42 -1.15 -0.73
N TYR A 106 4.38 -1.36 -1.51
CA TYR A 106 3.62 -2.59 -1.52
C TYR A 106 4.39 -3.72 -2.22
N ILE A 107 4.33 -4.92 -1.65
CA ILE A 107 4.88 -6.13 -2.23
C ILE A 107 3.74 -6.92 -2.86
N PRO A 108 3.62 -6.97 -4.19
CA PRO A 108 2.57 -7.75 -4.84
C PRO A 108 2.65 -9.22 -4.41
N ASN A 109 1.58 -9.73 -3.85
CA ASN A 109 1.48 -11.15 -3.49
C ASN A 109 0.76 -11.91 -4.61
N SER A 110 1.51 -12.61 -5.44
CA SER A 110 0.99 -13.36 -6.57
C SER A 110 0.05 -14.50 -6.17
N ASN A 111 0.02 -14.92 -4.91
CA ASN A 111 -0.72 -16.12 -4.50
C ASN A 111 -1.90 -15.89 -3.57
N ASN A 112 -2.12 -14.70 -3.04
CA ASN A 112 -3.28 -14.32 -2.21
C ASN A 112 -3.75 -15.38 -1.17
N LYS A 113 -2.91 -16.40 -0.89
CA LYS A 113 -3.25 -17.54 -0.05
C LYS A 113 -2.94 -17.33 1.42
N THR A 114 -2.13 -16.33 1.73
CA THR A 114 -1.57 -16.17 3.09
C THR A 114 -2.47 -15.38 4.04
N GLY A 115 -3.51 -14.69 3.53
CA GLY A 115 -4.32 -13.79 4.36
C GLY A 115 -3.58 -12.52 4.82
N TYR A 116 -2.38 -12.29 4.30
CA TYR A 116 -1.56 -11.11 4.60
C TYR A 116 -1.29 -10.30 3.34
N GLU A 117 -1.26 -8.98 3.51
CA GLU A 117 -0.65 -8.05 2.56
C GLU A 117 0.70 -7.60 3.09
N LEU A 118 1.66 -7.45 2.18
CA LEU A 118 3.05 -7.16 2.53
C LEU A 118 3.48 -5.80 2.00
N PHE A 119 4.23 -5.09 2.84
CA PHE A 119 4.84 -3.81 2.48
C PHE A 119 6.28 -3.81 2.98
N TYR A 120 7.15 -3.09 2.32
CA TYR A 120 8.51 -2.87 2.81
C TYR A 120 8.84 -1.38 2.88
N LEU A 121 9.65 -1.02 3.85
CA LEU A 121 10.14 0.34 3.98
C LEU A 121 11.48 0.47 3.27
N ARG A 122 11.51 1.26 2.20
CA ARG A 122 12.73 1.48 1.41
C ARG A 122 13.85 2.07 2.27
N ASN A 123 15.09 1.65 2.05
CA ASN A 123 16.27 2.06 2.80
C ASN A 123 16.31 1.64 4.28
N THR A 124 15.48 0.69 4.66
CA THR A 124 15.53 -0.01 5.95
C THR A 124 15.68 -1.52 5.74
N ASN A 125 15.47 -2.30 6.81
CA ASN A 125 15.38 -3.75 6.73
C ASN A 125 14.01 -4.26 7.21
N ASP A 126 13.00 -3.39 7.22
CA ASP A 126 11.69 -3.67 7.76
C ASP A 126 10.70 -4.06 6.66
N ILE A 127 10.01 -5.17 6.89
CA ILE A 127 8.87 -5.63 6.11
C ILE A 127 7.66 -5.66 7.03
N TYR A 128 6.59 -4.98 6.60
CA TYR A 128 5.32 -4.92 7.29
C TYR A 128 4.38 -5.99 6.74
N ARG A 129 3.66 -6.65 7.63
CA ARG A 129 2.64 -7.67 7.35
C ARG A 129 1.31 -7.21 7.88
N LEU A 130 0.37 -6.95 7.01
CA LEU A 130 -1.01 -6.64 7.38
C LEU A 130 -1.84 -7.91 7.35
N ASN A 131 -2.34 -8.35 8.49
CA ASN A 131 -3.30 -9.43 8.58
C ASN A 131 -4.67 -8.93 8.15
N LYS A 132 -5.18 -9.41 7.02
CA LYS A 132 -6.46 -8.94 6.45
C LYS A 132 -7.68 -9.26 7.31
N GLN A 133 -7.64 -10.32 8.10
CA GLN A 133 -8.78 -10.71 8.95
C GLN A 133 -8.87 -9.87 10.22
N THR A 134 -7.73 -9.63 10.86
CA THR A 134 -7.69 -8.95 12.16
C THR A 134 -7.38 -7.46 12.03
N GLY A 135 -6.76 -7.03 10.94
CA GLY A 135 -6.22 -5.68 10.77
C GLY A 135 -4.91 -5.46 11.52
N ALA A 136 -4.35 -6.49 12.14
CA ALA A 136 -3.08 -6.39 12.84
C ALA A 136 -1.94 -6.13 11.85
N LEU A 137 -1.13 -5.12 12.15
CA LEU A 137 0.09 -4.80 11.42
C LEU A 137 1.30 -5.26 12.23
N GLU A 138 2.11 -6.11 11.64
CA GLU A 138 3.31 -6.68 12.25
C GLU A 138 4.54 -6.23 11.48
N ILE A 139 5.67 -6.04 12.18
CA ILE A 139 6.93 -5.65 11.57
C ILE A 139 7.92 -6.80 11.73
N GLN A 140 8.54 -7.19 10.63
CA GLN A 140 9.65 -8.12 10.64
C GLN A 140 10.91 -7.44 10.11
N ASN A 141 11.96 -7.42 10.94
CA ASN A 141 13.26 -6.87 10.55
C ASN A 141 14.14 -7.95 9.94
N TYR A 142 14.68 -7.68 8.77
CA TYR A 142 15.56 -8.56 8.00
C TYR A 142 17.03 -8.11 8.02
N SER A 143 17.44 -7.36 9.05
CA SER A 143 18.86 -7.06 9.24
C SER A 143 19.65 -8.30 9.66
N MET A 144 20.84 -8.46 9.12
CA MET A 144 21.79 -9.48 9.55
C MET A 144 22.88 -8.83 10.41
N GLU A 145 23.44 -9.57 11.36
CA GLU A 145 24.52 -9.07 12.21
C GLU A 145 25.67 -8.52 11.35
N ASN A 146 26.11 -7.30 11.66
CA ASN A 146 27.17 -6.56 10.98
C ASN A 146 26.92 -6.23 9.49
N GLU A 147 25.67 -6.24 9.06
CA GLU A 147 25.33 -5.93 7.68
C GLU A 147 25.06 -4.42 7.50
N GLN A 148 25.80 -3.79 6.58
CA GLN A 148 25.57 -2.40 6.14
C GLN A 148 24.76 -2.38 4.83
N PHE A 149 23.72 -3.17 4.77
CA PHE A 149 22.84 -3.28 3.61
C PHE A 149 21.41 -3.01 4.02
N VAL A 150 20.69 -2.31 3.16
CA VAL A 150 19.27 -2.00 3.34
C VAL A 150 18.43 -2.52 2.17
N ILE A 151 17.17 -2.77 2.42
CA ILE A 151 16.24 -3.24 1.40
C ILE A 151 16.04 -2.16 0.34
N ARG A 152 16.23 -2.54 -0.91
CA ARG A 152 15.95 -1.71 -2.08
C ARG A 152 14.69 -2.15 -2.82
N CYS A 153 14.45 -3.45 -2.88
CA CYS A 153 13.31 -4.02 -3.56
C CYS A 153 12.97 -5.38 -2.95
N VAL A 154 11.67 -5.68 -2.86
CA VAL A 154 11.18 -7.00 -2.45
C VAL A 154 10.16 -7.47 -3.47
N LEU A 155 10.27 -8.75 -3.85
CA LEU A 155 9.29 -9.44 -4.67
C LEU A 155 8.80 -10.67 -3.90
N SER A 156 7.53 -10.98 -4.05
CA SER A 156 6.92 -12.19 -3.53
C SER A 156 6.66 -13.17 -4.68
N TYR A 157 7.07 -14.39 -4.52
CA TYR A 157 6.75 -15.47 -5.46
C TYR A 157 6.54 -16.79 -4.72
N ASP A 158 5.38 -17.38 -4.89
CA ASP A 158 4.94 -18.57 -4.18
C ASP A 158 5.01 -18.35 -2.66
N ASN A 159 5.78 -19.07 -1.90
CA ASN A 159 5.97 -18.85 -0.46
C ASN A 159 7.37 -18.30 -0.16
N MET A 160 7.95 -17.56 -1.08
CA MET A 160 9.29 -16.99 -0.94
C MET A 160 9.27 -15.46 -1.11
N LEU A 161 10.06 -14.79 -0.29
CA LEU A 161 10.43 -13.39 -0.52
C LEU A 161 11.81 -13.34 -1.18
N MET A 162 11.90 -12.63 -2.28
CA MET A 162 13.15 -12.27 -2.92
C MET A 162 13.49 -10.84 -2.52
N ILE A 163 14.51 -10.68 -1.68
CA ILE A 163 14.90 -9.40 -1.10
C ILE A 163 16.20 -8.95 -1.75
N ALA A 164 16.17 -7.88 -2.51
CA ALA A 164 17.35 -7.21 -3.02
C ALA A 164 17.79 -6.11 -2.06
N LYS A 165 19.03 -6.15 -1.61
CA LYS A 165 19.63 -5.16 -0.72
C LYS A 165 20.79 -4.45 -1.38
N CYS A 166 20.92 -3.15 -1.15
CA CYS A 166 22.09 -2.35 -1.57
C CYS A 166 22.94 -1.96 -0.36
N SER A 167 24.24 -1.78 -0.61
CA SER A 167 25.17 -1.30 0.40
C SER A 167 24.90 0.17 0.75
N LEU A 168 25.02 0.51 2.03
CA LEU A 168 25.09 1.91 2.50
C LEU A 168 26.49 2.52 2.35
N SER A 169 27.50 1.71 2.02
CA SER A 169 28.87 2.17 1.85
C SER A 169 29.12 2.61 0.41
N GLU A 170 29.68 3.78 0.22
CA GLU A 170 30.11 4.28 -1.10
C GLU A 170 31.22 3.43 -1.73
N THR A 171 31.93 2.65 -0.93
CA THR A 171 33.06 1.82 -1.38
C THR A 171 32.68 0.39 -1.73
N ASP A 172 31.53 -0.09 -1.27
CA ASP A 172 31.00 -1.42 -1.61
C ASP A 172 29.78 -1.27 -2.52
N THR A 173 29.98 -1.46 -3.80
CA THR A 173 28.92 -1.32 -4.83
C THR A 173 28.18 -2.62 -5.14
N LYS A 174 28.39 -3.67 -4.36
CA LYS A 174 27.76 -4.97 -4.61
C LYS A 174 26.37 -5.01 -3.98
N ASP A 175 25.39 -5.26 -4.80
CA ASP A 175 24.05 -5.62 -4.33
C ASP A 175 24.02 -7.09 -3.88
N LYS A 176 23.17 -7.39 -2.91
CA LYS A 176 22.92 -8.75 -2.43
C LYS A 176 21.48 -9.15 -2.71
N LEU A 177 21.29 -10.42 -3.05
CA LEU A 177 19.98 -11.02 -3.25
C LEU A 177 19.78 -12.14 -2.24
N TYR A 178 18.69 -12.07 -1.50
CA TYR A 178 18.29 -13.08 -0.52
C TYR A 178 16.98 -13.75 -0.97
N LEU A 179 16.91 -15.06 -0.75
CA LEU A 179 15.67 -15.81 -0.86
C LEU A 179 15.29 -16.26 0.55
N VAL A 180 14.16 -15.78 1.04
CA VAL A 180 13.67 -16.05 2.38
C VAL A 180 12.31 -16.73 2.29
N PRO A 181 12.11 -17.90 2.93
CA PRO A 181 10.78 -18.50 2.96
C PRO A 181 9.80 -17.58 3.71
N PHE A 182 8.65 -17.36 3.10
CA PHE A 182 7.53 -16.71 3.74
C PHE A 182 6.69 -17.77 4.42
N THR A 183 6.90 -17.95 5.72
CA THR A 183 6.10 -18.89 6.52
C THR A 183 5.29 -18.11 7.55
N ASP A 184 4.05 -18.52 7.79
CA ASP A 184 3.18 -17.91 8.81
C ASP A 184 3.78 -17.99 10.24
N ASN A 185 4.76 -18.84 10.46
CA ASN A 185 5.36 -19.14 11.76
C ASN A 185 6.77 -18.55 11.97
N SER A 186 7.29 -17.73 11.08
CA SER A 186 8.67 -17.23 11.18
C SER A 186 8.88 -16.09 12.20
N LEU A 187 7.89 -15.82 13.06
CA LEU A 187 7.97 -14.79 14.11
C LEU A 187 8.19 -15.36 15.52
N SER A 188 8.58 -16.61 15.63
CA SER A 188 8.97 -17.16 16.94
C SER A 188 10.46 -17.53 16.92
N ASN A 189 11.32 -16.52 17.18
CA ASN A 189 12.58 -16.66 17.90
C ASN A 189 13.09 -15.28 18.29
#